data_7b3b743dfcca3ca2ed9cefbc9f680d04
#
_entry.id   7b3b743dfcca3ca2ed9cefbc9f680d04
#
_cell.length_a   1.000
_cell.length_b   1.000
_cell.length_c   1.000
_cell.angle_alpha   90.00
_cell.angle_beta   90.00
_cell.angle_gamma   90.00
#
_symmetry.space_group_name_H-M   'P 1'
#
loop_
_entity.id
_entity.type
_entity.pdbx_description
1 polymer ?
#
loop_
_entity_poly.entity_id
_entity_poly.type
_entity_poly.pdbx_seq_one_letter_code
_entity_poly.pdbx_strand_id
1 'polypeptide(L)'
;IIFLKLGHKVVACEQSKILIKLLKDAIERAKEEYSFFKNLVLINEDAANVIELHQDSDIFYFDPMFNNTKRNIKRSGTLNKISNILSHEKLEDTSEDIFNYMLTSNYKKIIVKRPIKSKPLQEKINYQVKGKAIRFDIYVKNSY
;
A
#
# COMPACT_ATOMS: atom_id res chain seq x y z
N ILE A 1 -5.80 -7.36 4.65
CA ILE A 1 -6.63 -8.47 5.18
C ILE A 1 -5.90 -9.81 5.06
N ILE A 2 -5.30 -10.17 3.89
CA ILE A 2 -4.64 -11.48 3.69
C ILE A 2 -3.57 -11.73 4.77
N PHE A 3 -2.67 -10.78 5.02
CA PHE A 3 -1.64 -10.92 6.06
C PHE A 3 -2.23 -11.13 7.46
N LEU A 4 -3.33 -10.44 7.79
CA LEU A 4 -4.04 -10.62 9.07
C LEU A 4 -4.62 -12.03 9.19
N LYS A 5 -5.24 -12.56 8.13
CA LYS A 5 -5.76 -13.93 8.10
C LYS A 5 -4.66 -14.98 8.27
N LEU A 6 -3.45 -14.67 7.83
CA LEU A 6 -2.26 -15.51 8.01
C LEU A 6 -1.61 -15.34 9.40
N GLY A 7 -2.22 -14.54 10.29
CA GLY A 7 -1.75 -14.35 11.66
C GLY A 7 -0.67 -13.28 11.85
N HIS A 8 -0.31 -12.54 10.81
CA HIS A 8 0.68 -11.47 10.91
C HIS A 8 0.14 -10.25 11.64
N LYS A 9 1.02 -9.56 12.36
CA LYS A 9 0.76 -8.19 12.84
C LYS A 9 0.91 -7.24 11.65
N VAL A 10 -0.04 -6.34 11.46
CA VAL A 10 -0.07 -5.40 10.33
C VAL A 10 -0.20 -3.99 10.85
N VAL A 11 0.70 -3.12 10.43
CA VAL A 11 0.56 -1.67 10.53
C VAL A 11 0.16 -1.17 9.15
N ALA A 12 -1.01 -0.54 9.06
CA ALA A 12 -1.50 0.07 7.83
C ALA A 12 -1.57 1.58 8.02
N CYS A 13 -1.08 2.34 7.05
CA CYS A 13 -1.18 3.79 7.05
C CYS A 13 -2.02 4.29 5.88
N GLU A 14 -2.75 5.37 6.13
CA GLU A 14 -3.55 6.09 5.16
C GLU A 14 -3.49 7.59 5.50
N GLN A 15 -2.99 8.40 4.56
CA GLN A 15 -2.85 9.84 4.77
C GLN A 15 -4.16 10.61 4.60
N SER A 16 -5.09 10.13 3.77
CA SER A 16 -6.39 10.77 3.56
C SER A 16 -7.23 10.75 4.82
N LYS A 17 -7.61 11.95 5.30
CA LYS A 17 -8.49 12.11 6.49
C LYS A 17 -9.89 11.58 6.26
N ILE A 18 -10.33 11.53 5.00
CA ILE A 18 -11.64 11.01 4.63
C ILE A 18 -11.59 9.48 4.55
N LEU A 19 -10.59 8.94 3.83
CA LEU A 19 -10.47 7.48 3.67
C LEU A 19 -10.20 6.78 5.00
N ILE A 20 -9.38 7.36 5.88
CA ILE A 20 -9.09 6.76 7.19
C ILE A 20 -10.36 6.62 8.05
N LYS A 21 -11.29 7.58 7.98
CA LYS A 21 -12.56 7.50 8.71
C LYS A 21 -13.43 6.36 8.20
N LEU A 22 -13.50 6.21 6.87
CA LEU A 22 -14.25 5.10 6.23
C LEU A 22 -13.62 3.74 6.58
N LEU A 23 -12.29 3.65 6.58
CA LEU A 23 -11.58 2.43 6.96
C LEU A 23 -11.80 2.08 8.43
N LYS A 24 -11.74 3.05 9.34
CA LYS A 24 -12.01 2.83 10.77
C LYS A 24 -13.41 2.29 10.99
N ASP A 25 -14.43 2.91 10.40
CA ASP A 25 -15.81 2.45 10.50
C ASP A 25 -15.99 1.02 9.95
N ALA A 26 -15.40 0.73 8.78
CA ALA A 26 -15.44 -0.61 8.19
C ALA A 26 -14.74 -1.66 9.06
N ILE A 27 -13.60 -1.32 9.69
CA ILE A 27 -12.85 -2.21 10.58
C ILE A 27 -13.63 -2.46 11.87
N GLU A 28 -14.24 -1.44 12.48
CA GLU A 28 -15.04 -1.62 13.71
C GLU A 28 -16.21 -2.61 13.48
N ARG A 29 -16.92 -2.48 12.37
CA ARG A 29 -17.96 -3.45 11.99
C ARG A 29 -17.39 -4.87 11.74
N ALA A 30 -16.21 -4.95 11.14
CA ALA A 30 -15.58 -6.23 10.82
C ALA A 30 -14.99 -6.94 12.05
N LYS A 31 -14.61 -6.22 13.09
CA LYS A 31 -14.08 -6.79 14.34
C LYS A 31 -15.09 -7.67 15.08
N GLU A 32 -16.36 -7.37 14.95
CA GLU A 32 -17.44 -8.17 15.53
C GLU A 32 -17.51 -9.59 14.95
N GLU A 33 -17.15 -9.71 13.66
CA GLU A 33 -17.19 -10.98 12.93
C GLU A 33 -15.82 -11.67 12.84
N TYR A 34 -14.72 -10.88 12.75
CA TYR A 34 -13.39 -11.42 12.43
C TYR A 34 -12.34 -11.05 13.47
N SER A 35 -11.97 -12.00 14.32
CA SER A 35 -11.01 -11.82 15.41
C SER A 35 -9.59 -11.45 14.96
N PHE A 36 -9.20 -11.70 13.71
CA PHE A 36 -7.85 -11.38 13.21
C PHE A 36 -7.59 -9.88 13.11
N PHE A 37 -8.63 -9.03 13.12
CA PHE A 37 -8.45 -7.58 13.14
C PHE A 37 -7.79 -7.04 14.41
N LYS A 38 -7.72 -7.83 15.48
CA LYS A 38 -6.94 -7.48 16.69
C LYS A 38 -5.44 -7.26 16.40
N ASN A 39 -4.93 -7.84 15.31
CA ASN A 39 -3.55 -7.72 14.88
C ASN A 39 -3.32 -6.54 13.91
N LEU A 40 -4.32 -5.68 13.69
CA LEU A 40 -4.24 -4.51 12.84
C LEU A 40 -4.09 -3.24 13.66
N VAL A 41 -3.06 -2.46 13.35
CA VAL A 41 -2.93 -1.06 13.76
C VAL A 41 -3.15 -0.20 12.52
N LEU A 42 -4.11 0.73 12.59
CA LEU A 42 -4.41 1.67 11.50
C LEU A 42 -4.01 3.08 11.92
N ILE A 43 -3.12 3.69 11.16
CA ILE A 43 -2.51 5.00 11.43
C ILE A 43 -2.94 6.00 10.36
N ASN A 44 -3.40 7.20 10.79
CA ASN A 44 -3.65 8.30 9.87
C ASN A 44 -2.40 9.19 9.80
N GLU A 45 -1.50 8.86 8.91
CA GLU A 45 -0.23 9.55 8.76
C GLU A 45 0.33 9.33 7.34
N ASP A 46 1.32 10.15 6.96
CA ASP A 46 2.14 9.91 5.78
C ASP A 46 2.96 8.63 5.93
N ALA A 47 3.08 7.88 4.83
CA ALA A 47 3.77 6.60 4.84
C ALA A 47 5.26 6.72 5.20
N ALA A 48 5.92 7.82 4.85
CA ALA A 48 7.33 8.05 5.19
C ALA A 48 7.53 8.09 6.71
N ASN A 49 6.67 8.83 7.44
CA ASN A 49 6.73 8.91 8.90
C ASN A 49 6.47 7.55 9.55
N VAL A 50 5.53 6.76 9.00
CA VAL A 50 5.22 5.42 9.52
C VAL A 50 6.38 4.46 9.28
N ILE A 51 7.04 4.52 8.12
CA ILE A 51 8.21 3.69 7.82
C ILE A 51 9.36 4.01 8.77
N GLU A 52 9.59 5.30 9.09
CA GLU A 52 10.62 5.73 10.02
C GLU A 52 10.44 5.10 11.42
N LEU A 53 9.19 5.01 11.89
CA LEU A 53 8.86 4.39 13.18
C LEU A 53 8.88 2.86 13.16
N HIS A 54 8.85 2.26 11.97
CA HIS A 54 8.73 0.81 11.78
C HIS A 54 9.81 0.24 10.85
N GLN A 55 11.05 0.76 10.94
CA GLN A 55 12.18 0.37 10.09
C GLN A 55 12.54 -1.11 10.14
N ASP A 56 12.23 -1.79 11.24
CA ASP A 56 12.49 -3.24 11.44
C ASP A 56 11.33 -4.14 10.96
N SER A 57 10.44 -3.61 10.12
CA SER A 57 9.37 -4.41 9.54
C SER A 57 9.92 -5.46 8.58
N ASP A 58 9.53 -6.73 8.77
CA ASP A 58 9.96 -7.81 7.88
C ASP A 58 9.51 -7.59 6.44
N ILE A 59 8.29 -7.07 6.25
CA ILE A 59 7.67 -6.92 4.93
C ILE A 59 6.99 -5.56 4.83
N PHE A 60 7.34 -4.81 3.78
CA PHE A 60 6.56 -3.68 3.31
C PHE A 60 5.68 -4.13 2.14
N TYR A 61 4.36 -3.93 2.28
CA TYR A 61 3.41 -4.08 1.18
C TYR A 61 2.98 -2.70 0.70
N PHE A 62 3.31 -2.38 -0.54
CA PHE A 62 3.07 -1.08 -1.11
C PHE A 62 2.10 -1.15 -2.29
N ASP A 63 0.96 -0.47 -2.16
CA ASP A 63 -0.08 -0.36 -3.18
C ASP A 63 -0.27 1.12 -3.54
N PRO A 64 0.68 1.73 -4.26
CA PRO A 64 0.59 3.15 -4.60
C PRO A 64 -0.62 3.43 -5.47
N MET A 65 -1.29 4.54 -5.20
CA MET A 65 -2.38 5.04 -6.03
C MET A 65 -1.82 5.56 -7.35
N PHE A 66 -1.94 4.75 -8.42
CA PHE A 66 -1.46 5.16 -9.73
C PHE A 66 -2.33 6.25 -10.32
N ASN A 67 -1.76 7.42 -10.54
CA ASN A 67 -2.32 8.44 -11.41
C ASN A 67 -2.19 7.96 -12.86
N ASN A 68 -3.17 7.16 -13.31
CA ASN A 68 -3.28 6.83 -14.73
C ASN A 68 -3.65 8.09 -15.50
N THR A 69 -2.65 8.82 -16.00
CA THR A 69 -2.80 10.00 -16.86
C THR A 69 -3.39 9.68 -18.25
N LYS A 70 -3.60 8.39 -18.56
CA LYS A 70 -4.25 7.99 -19.82
C LYS A 70 -5.77 8.13 -19.69
N ARG A 71 -6.29 9.16 -20.32
CA ARG A 71 -7.69 9.64 -20.35
C ARG A 71 -8.78 8.62 -20.76
N ASN A 72 -8.45 7.38 -21.15
CA ASN A 72 -9.38 6.48 -21.82
C ASN A 72 -9.70 5.17 -21.10
N ILE A 73 -9.32 4.99 -19.84
CA ILE A 73 -9.73 3.81 -19.08
C ILE A 73 -10.99 4.17 -18.29
N LYS A 74 -12.14 3.58 -18.65
CA LYS A 74 -13.35 3.63 -17.80
C LYS A 74 -12.98 3.05 -16.43
N ARG A 75 -12.73 3.95 -15.46
CA ARG A 75 -12.55 3.55 -14.07
C ARG A 75 -13.90 3.10 -13.52
N SER A 76 -13.92 2.10 -12.63
CA SER A 76 -15.14 1.79 -11.89
C SER A 76 -15.60 3.04 -11.13
N GLY A 77 -16.91 3.20 -10.91
CA GLY A 77 -17.44 4.37 -10.21
C GLY A 77 -16.82 4.59 -8.82
N THR A 78 -16.44 3.51 -8.13
CA THR A 78 -15.74 3.57 -6.84
C THR A 78 -14.34 4.18 -6.95
N LEU A 79 -13.55 3.79 -7.95
CA LEU A 79 -12.20 4.36 -8.15
C LEU A 79 -12.25 5.85 -8.51
N ASN A 80 -13.28 6.28 -9.25
CA ASN A 80 -13.50 7.70 -9.53
C ASN A 80 -13.81 8.49 -8.25
N LYS A 81 -14.63 7.93 -7.34
CA LYS A 81 -14.94 8.56 -6.05
C LYS A 81 -13.68 8.72 -5.20
N ILE A 82 -12.85 7.69 -5.10
CA ILE A 82 -11.58 7.76 -4.36
C ILE A 82 -10.66 8.81 -4.97
N SER A 83 -10.49 8.82 -6.28
CA SER A 83 -9.66 9.83 -6.98
C SER A 83 -10.14 11.26 -6.72
N ASN A 84 -11.46 11.48 -6.68
CA ASN A 84 -12.03 12.79 -6.36
C ASN A 84 -11.76 13.21 -4.91
N ILE A 85 -11.84 12.27 -3.96
CA ILE A 85 -11.49 12.52 -2.55
C ILE A 85 -10.04 12.97 -2.43
N LEU A 86 -9.10 12.20 -3.01
CA LEU A 86 -7.67 12.51 -2.94
C LEU A 86 -7.35 13.86 -3.60
N SER A 87 -7.98 14.17 -4.74
CA SER A 87 -7.83 15.47 -5.40
C SER A 87 -8.36 16.62 -4.56
N HIS A 88 -9.46 16.40 -3.84
CA HIS A 88 -10.04 17.40 -2.94
C HIS A 88 -9.12 17.69 -1.75
N GLU A 89 -8.47 16.67 -1.21
CA GLU A 89 -7.49 16.78 -0.13
C GLU A 89 -6.12 17.28 -0.60
N LYS A 90 -5.93 17.51 -1.91
CA LYS A 90 -4.67 17.96 -2.53
C LYS A 90 -3.48 17.08 -2.19
N LEU A 91 -3.71 15.77 -2.07
CA LEU A 91 -2.64 14.80 -1.80
C LEU A 91 -1.85 14.54 -3.07
N GLU A 92 -0.53 14.74 -2.99
CA GLU A 92 0.41 14.52 -4.07
C GLU A 92 0.82 13.05 -4.18
N ASP A 93 1.27 12.64 -5.37
CA ASP A 93 1.81 11.30 -5.58
C ASP A 93 3.29 11.28 -5.21
N THR A 94 3.58 10.80 -4.02
CA THR A 94 4.93 10.62 -3.46
C THR A 94 5.42 9.17 -3.55
N SER A 95 4.83 8.38 -4.45
CA SER A 95 5.08 6.92 -4.51
C SER A 95 6.55 6.54 -4.73
N GLU A 96 7.28 7.31 -5.54
CA GLU A 96 8.70 7.04 -5.81
C GLU A 96 9.55 7.36 -4.57
N ASP A 97 9.28 8.46 -3.89
CA ASP A 97 10.00 8.87 -2.68
C ASP A 97 9.77 7.86 -1.54
N ILE A 98 8.52 7.47 -1.32
CA ILE A 98 8.14 6.45 -0.33
C ILE A 98 8.85 5.12 -0.63
N PHE A 99 8.88 4.69 -1.89
CA PHE A 99 9.55 3.46 -2.28
C PHE A 99 11.06 3.54 -2.04
N ASN A 100 11.70 4.64 -2.41
CA ASN A 100 13.12 4.87 -2.15
C ASN A 100 13.42 4.86 -0.65
N TYR A 101 12.52 5.42 0.17
CA TYR A 101 12.66 5.40 1.62
C TYR A 101 12.54 3.98 2.19
N MET A 102 11.60 3.16 1.68
CA MET A 102 11.52 1.74 2.04
C MET A 102 12.82 0.99 1.75
N LEU A 103 13.51 1.30 0.64
CA LEU A 103 14.77 0.65 0.28
C LEU A 103 15.91 0.94 1.28
N THR A 104 15.86 2.06 2.00
CA THR A 104 16.84 2.39 3.04
C THR A 104 16.58 1.69 4.38
N SER A 105 15.38 1.17 4.59
CA SER A 105 14.96 0.50 5.83
C SER A 105 15.58 -0.89 5.99
N ASN A 106 15.40 -1.49 7.18
CA ASN A 106 15.87 -2.84 7.47
C ASN A 106 14.81 -3.90 7.14
N TYR A 107 14.34 -3.93 5.88
CA TYR A 107 13.33 -4.88 5.42
C TYR A 107 13.93 -6.24 5.05
N LYS A 108 13.13 -7.29 5.09
CA LYS A 108 13.43 -8.57 4.41
C LYS A 108 12.85 -8.58 3.00
N LYS A 109 11.67 -7.98 2.82
CA LYS A 109 10.97 -7.98 1.53
C LYS A 109 10.12 -6.74 1.35
N ILE A 110 10.17 -6.14 0.15
CA ILE A 110 9.21 -5.14 -0.30
C ILE A 110 8.37 -5.76 -1.42
N ILE A 111 7.05 -5.67 -1.31
CA ILE A 111 6.10 -6.15 -2.30
C ILE A 111 5.36 -4.93 -2.86
N VAL A 112 5.55 -4.63 -4.12
CA VAL A 112 4.91 -3.49 -4.79
C VAL A 112 3.86 -3.99 -5.77
N LYS A 113 2.60 -3.62 -5.56
CA LYS A 113 1.53 -3.89 -6.51
C LYS A 113 1.62 -2.91 -7.68
N ARG A 114 1.58 -3.42 -8.90
CA ARG A 114 1.68 -2.62 -10.13
C ARG A 114 0.66 -3.07 -11.17
N PRO A 115 0.16 -2.16 -12.03
CA PRO A 115 -0.50 -2.56 -13.27
C PRO A 115 0.45 -3.39 -14.14
N ILE A 116 -0.05 -4.42 -14.81
CA ILE A 116 0.79 -5.38 -15.57
C ILE A 116 1.70 -4.71 -16.60
N LYS A 117 1.25 -3.60 -17.21
CA LYS A 117 1.96 -2.87 -18.27
C LYS A 117 2.75 -1.65 -17.78
N SER A 118 2.71 -1.32 -16.48
CA SER A 118 3.44 -0.16 -15.95
C SER A 118 4.94 -0.46 -15.84
N LYS A 119 5.76 0.60 -15.87
CA LYS A 119 7.19 0.45 -15.53
C LYS A 119 7.32 0.10 -14.04
N PRO A 120 8.32 -0.71 -13.64
CA PRO A 120 8.63 -0.91 -12.24
C PRO A 120 9.14 0.39 -11.60
N LEU A 121 9.10 0.48 -10.26
CA LEU A 121 9.68 1.62 -9.53
C LEU A 121 11.22 1.57 -9.54
N GLN A 122 11.79 0.36 -9.61
CA GLN A 122 13.22 0.15 -9.78
C GLN A 122 13.43 -1.03 -10.74
N GLU A 123 14.45 -0.95 -11.60
CA GLU A 123 14.72 -1.97 -12.62
C GLU A 123 15.17 -3.31 -12.03
N LYS A 124 15.94 -3.27 -10.92
CA LYS A 124 16.46 -4.48 -10.28
C LYS A 124 15.41 -5.12 -9.39
N ILE A 125 14.52 -5.89 -10.01
CA ILE A 125 13.49 -6.69 -9.34
C ILE A 125 14.04 -8.09 -9.10
N ASN A 126 13.85 -8.67 -7.89
CA ASN A 126 14.26 -10.04 -7.63
C ASN A 126 13.37 -11.06 -8.34
N TYR A 127 12.05 -10.89 -8.24
CA TYR A 127 11.08 -11.69 -8.99
C TYR A 127 9.71 -11.00 -9.06
N GLN A 128 8.84 -11.52 -9.93
CA GLN A 128 7.49 -10.99 -10.13
C GLN A 128 6.44 -12.09 -10.00
N VAL A 129 5.31 -11.74 -9.40
CA VAL A 129 4.09 -12.57 -9.43
C VAL A 129 3.07 -11.84 -10.31
N LYS A 130 2.70 -12.46 -11.44
CA LYS A 130 1.86 -11.82 -12.46
C LYS A 130 0.45 -12.39 -12.44
N GLY A 131 -0.54 -11.50 -12.40
CA GLY A 131 -1.94 -11.78 -12.66
C GLY A 131 -2.35 -11.28 -14.06
N LYS A 132 -3.65 -11.27 -14.32
CA LYS A 132 -4.20 -10.81 -15.61
C LYS A 132 -4.08 -9.30 -15.81
N ALA A 133 -4.33 -8.49 -14.79
CA ALA A 133 -4.39 -7.03 -14.86
C ALA A 133 -3.30 -6.36 -14.02
N ILE A 134 -2.85 -7.03 -12.98
CA ILE A 134 -1.84 -6.54 -12.03
C ILE A 134 -0.70 -7.54 -11.92
N ARG A 135 0.43 -7.05 -11.43
CA ARG A 135 1.55 -7.85 -10.97
C ARG A 135 2.03 -7.34 -9.62
N PHE A 136 2.80 -8.17 -8.93
CA PHE A 136 3.57 -7.79 -7.75
C PHE A 136 5.05 -7.85 -8.12
N ASP A 137 5.73 -6.71 -7.96
CA ASP A 137 7.18 -6.62 -8.07
C ASP A 137 7.76 -6.84 -6.68
N ILE A 138 8.66 -7.82 -6.52
CA ILE A 138 9.19 -8.22 -5.23
C ILE A 138 10.69 -7.92 -5.19
N TYR A 139 11.07 -7.18 -4.15
CA TYR A 139 12.43 -6.80 -3.83
C TYR A 139 12.81 -7.45 -2.51
N VAL A 140 13.91 -8.20 -2.50
CA VAL A 140 14.42 -8.92 -1.32
C VAL A 140 15.75 -8.28 -0.93
N LYS A 141 15.91 -7.94 0.35
CA LYS A 141 17.19 -7.49 0.87
C LYS A 141 18.11 -8.69 0.96
N ASN A 142 19.23 -8.66 0.25
CA ASN A 142 20.23 -9.71 0.38
C ASN A 142 20.80 -9.65 1.80
N SER A 143 20.63 -10.72 2.56
CA SER A 143 21.39 -10.93 3.79
C SER A 143 22.83 -11.26 3.36
N TYR A 144 23.75 -10.33 3.57
CA TYR A 144 25.18 -10.62 3.52
C TYR A 144 25.60 -11.19 4.86
#